data_ca03bbb68d73d6f61ea603b834ec0227
#
_entry.id   ca03bbb68d73d6f61ea603b834ec0227
#
_cell.length_a   1.000
_cell.length_b   1.000
_cell.length_c   1.000
_cell.angle_alpha   90.00
_cell.angle_beta   90.00
_cell.angle_gamma   90.00
#
_symmetry.space_group_name_H-M   'P 1'
#
loop_
_entity.id
_entity.type
_entity.pdbx_description
1 polymer ?
#
loop_
_entity_poly.entity_id
_entity_poly.type
_entity_poly.pdbx_seq_one_letter_code
_entity_poly.pdbx_strand_id
1 'polypeptide(L)'
;MLEIIFPKIHKEGKKILTITLSINFLVFFISETLGLLLIIINIWVYYFFRDPDRISISDDNYLVSPADGKISMITECNGPKEIGMEEKTFTRVSVFMNVFDCHVNRVPTKCDIEEIFYKPGKFINASLDKASEHNERNILKVKGKNGDEFAIVQIAGLVARRIVCETDVGKELSQGDRFGIIRFGSRVDLYFDNSYELFAKTGQTVVAGESLLAKKK
;
A
#
# COMPACT_ATOMS: atom_id res chain seq x y z
N MET A 1 7.83 17.25 -16.35
CA MET A 1 8.37 16.14 -17.17
C MET A 1 9.47 15.38 -16.44
N LEU A 2 10.50 16.03 -15.85
CA LEU A 2 11.57 15.33 -15.10
C LEU A 2 11.05 14.54 -13.89
N GLU A 3 10.04 15.00 -13.17
CA GLU A 3 9.46 14.32 -12.00
C GLU A 3 8.72 13.02 -12.36
N ILE A 4 8.30 12.85 -13.62
CA ILE A 4 7.71 11.59 -14.11
C ILE A 4 8.81 10.53 -14.26
N ILE A 5 10.00 10.94 -14.75
CA ILE A 5 11.13 10.03 -14.96
C ILE A 5 11.89 9.80 -13.66
N PHE A 6 12.04 10.85 -12.84
CA PHE A 6 12.75 10.82 -11.56
C PHE A 6 11.82 11.25 -10.42
N PRO A 7 10.86 10.39 -10.02
CA PRO A 7 9.97 10.69 -8.91
C PRO A 7 10.77 10.83 -7.60
N LYS A 8 10.19 11.55 -6.64
CA LYS A 8 10.75 11.64 -5.28
C LYS A 8 10.95 10.23 -4.71
N ILE A 9 12.00 10.07 -3.90
CA ILE A 9 12.25 8.82 -3.18
C ILE A 9 11.70 8.91 -1.76
N HIS A 10 11.00 7.88 -1.33
CA HIS A 10 10.48 7.75 0.02
C HIS A 10 11.62 7.72 1.05
N LYS A 11 11.39 8.27 2.26
CA LYS A 11 12.43 8.35 3.31
C LYS A 11 13.05 6.99 3.66
N GLU A 12 12.23 5.91 3.66
CA GLU A 12 12.68 4.54 3.90
C GLU A 12 13.64 4.01 2.82
N GLY A 13 13.51 4.51 1.60
CA GLY A 13 14.38 4.15 0.48
C GLY A 13 15.72 4.85 0.48
N LYS A 14 15.81 6.06 1.05
CA LYS A 14 17.06 6.84 1.03
C LYS A 14 18.23 6.09 1.65
N LYS A 15 18.03 5.51 2.84
CA LYS A 15 19.08 4.73 3.54
C LYS A 15 19.50 3.49 2.75
N ILE A 16 18.54 2.75 2.19
CA ILE A 16 18.80 1.53 1.42
C ILE A 16 19.55 1.88 0.14
N LEU A 17 19.11 2.90 -0.59
CA LEU A 17 19.76 3.36 -1.80
C LEU A 17 21.20 3.84 -1.52
N THR A 18 21.44 4.58 -0.44
CA THR A 18 22.79 5.00 -0.05
C THR A 18 23.68 3.79 0.21
N ILE A 19 23.19 2.78 0.93
CA ILE A 19 23.97 1.55 1.20
C ILE A 19 24.28 0.81 -0.10
N THR A 20 23.30 0.61 -0.98
CA THR A 20 23.51 -0.12 -2.24
C THR A 20 24.44 0.63 -3.20
N LEU A 21 24.36 1.97 -3.26
CA LEU A 21 25.30 2.79 -4.02
C LEU A 21 26.72 2.73 -3.46
N SER A 22 26.90 2.74 -2.12
CA SER A 22 28.21 2.61 -1.49
C SER A 22 28.83 1.24 -1.78
N ILE A 23 28.05 0.16 -1.69
CA ILE A 23 28.49 -1.19 -2.04
C ILE A 23 28.87 -1.24 -3.53
N ASN A 24 28.04 -0.69 -4.42
CA ASN A 24 28.33 -0.64 -5.84
C ASN A 24 29.64 0.09 -6.14
N PHE A 25 29.85 1.25 -5.51
CA PHE A 25 31.09 2.02 -5.63
C PHE A 25 32.32 1.18 -5.25
N LEU A 26 32.30 0.46 -4.14
CA LEU A 26 33.39 -0.41 -3.71
C LEU A 26 33.63 -1.58 -4.69
N VAL A 27 32.54 -2.22 -5.13
CA VAL A 27 32.61 -3.35 -6.07
C VAL A 27 33.19 -2.91 -7.43
N PHE A 28 32.90 -1.69 -7.85
CA PHE A 28 33.41 -1.15 -9.11
C PHE A 28 34.95 -1.13 -9.17
N PHE A 29 35.62 -0.88 -8.04
CA PHE A 29 37.11 -0.95 -7.94
C PHE A 29 37.65 -2.37 -8.00
N ILE A 30 36.82 -3.38 -7.69
CA ILE A 30 37.24 -4.80 -7.73
C ILE A 30 36.98 -5.39 -9.12
N SER A 31 35.80 -5.05 -9.70
CA SER A 31 35.39 -5.54 -10.99
C SER A 31 34.41 -4.53 -11.64
N GLU A 32 34.86 -3.90 -12.72
CA GLU A 32 34.07 -2.99 -13.51
C GLU A 32 32.76 -3.64 -14.01
N THR A 33 32.86 -4.88 -14.50
CA THR A 33 31.69 -5.62 -15.01
C THR A 33 30.63 -5.84 -13.92
N LEU A 34 31.02 -6.25 -12.71
CA LEU A 34 30.10 -6.41 -11.59
C LEU A 34 29.54 -5.06 -11.13
N GLY A 35 30.36 -4.01 -11.11
CA GLY A 35 29.92 -2.65 -10.81
C GLY A 35 28.83 -2.18 -11.77
N LEU A 36 29.02 -2.40 -13.07
CA LEU A 36 28.00 -2.06 -14.10
C LEU A 36 26.69 -2.85 -13.90
N LEU A 37 26.77 -4.14 -13.57
CA LEU A 37 25.58 -4.94 -13.28
C LEU A 37 24.82 -4.45 -12.04
N LEU A 38 25.53 -4.03 -11.01
CA LEU A 38 24.92 -3.50 -9.79
C LEU A 38 24.20 -2.16 -9.99
N ILE A 39 24.51 -1.41 -11.05
CA ILE A 39 23.74 -0.19 -11.41
C ILE A 39 22.28 -0.55 -11.66
N ILE A 40 21.99 -1.68 -12.30
CA ILE A 40 20.63 -2.14 -12.57
C ILE A 40 19.87 -2.34 -11.25
N ILE A 41 20.51 -2.91 -10.25
CA ILE A 41 19.94 -3.09 -8.90
C ILE A 41 19.69 -1.74 -8.23
N ASN A 42 20.61 -0.78 -8.34
CA ASN A 42 20.42 0.56 -7.78
C ASN A 42 19.25 1.30 -8.44
N ILE A 43 19.10 1.19 -9.75
CA ILE A 43 17.96 1.74 -10.49
C ILE A 43 16.66 1.10 -9.99
N TRP A 44 16.64 -0.23 -9.84
CA TRP A 44 15.47 -0.94 -9.32
C TRP A 44 15.13 -0.52 -7.88
N VAL A 45 16.11 -0.42 -6.98
CA VAL A 45 15.91 0.08 -5.61
C VAL A 45 15.34 1.49 -5.62
N TYR A 46 15.86 2.38 -6.47
CA TYR A 46 15.32 3.73 -6.62
C TYR A 46 13.84 3.71 -7.02
N TYR A 47 13.49 2.95 -8.07
CA TYR A 47 12.10 2.86 -8.55
C TYR A 47 11.17 2.14 -7.60
N PHE A 48 11.67 1.15 -6.85
CA PHE A 48 10.90 0.47 -5.82
C PHE A 48 10.45 1.45 -4.72
N PHE A 49 11.34 2.32 -4.26
CA PHE A 49 11.06 3.30 -3.22
C PHE A 49 10.60 4.65 -3.75
N ARG A 50 10.14 4.71 -5.01
CA ARG A 50 9.58 5.95 -5.55
C ARG A 50 8.32 6.35 -4.78
N ASP A 51 8.16 7.65 -4.62
CA ASP A 51 7.00 8.27 -3.97
C ASP A 51 6.49 9.43 -4.84
N PRO A 52 5.86 9.13 -5.97
CA PRO A 52 5.34 10.15 -6.88
C PRO A 52 4.22 10.95 -6.20
N ASP A 53 4.11 12.22 -6.53
CA ASP A 53 2.94 13.00 -6.17
C ASP A 53 1.72 12.49 -6.95
N ARG A 54 0.56 12.44 -6.31
CA ARG A 54 -0.70 11.91 -6.85
C ARG A 54 -1.78 12.97 -6.73
N ILE A 55 -2.69 12.97 -7.68
CA ILE A 55 -3.84 13.90 -7.71
C ILE A 55 -5.10 13.08 -7.47
N SER A 56 -5.64 13.21 -6.26
CA SER A 56 -6.92 12.58 -5.91
C SER A 56 -8.10 13.47 -6.33
N ILE A 57 -9.26 12.85 -6.52
CA ILE A 57 -10.49 13.55 -6.94
C ILE A 57 -10.98 14.55 -5.88
N SER A 58 -10.59 14.35 -4.61
CA SER A 58 -11.03 15.19 -3.46
C SER A 58 -12.56 15.24 -3.30
N ASP A 59 -13.22 14.09 -3.45
CA ASP A 59 -14.67 13.91 -3.28
C ASP A 59 -14.91 12.73 -2.33
N ASP A 60 -15.49 13.01 -1.16
CA ASP A 60 -15.72 12.05 -0.09
C ASP A 60 -16.77 10.97 -0.44
N ASN A 61 -17.50 11.15 -1.57
CA ASN A 61 -18.41 10.11 -2.09
C ASN A 61 -17.68 8.98 -2.83
N TYR A 62 -16.40 9.16 -3.19
CA TYR A 62 -15.63 8.16 -3.90
C TYR A 62 -14.53 7.56 -3.04
N LEU A 63 -14.32 6.26 -3.21
CA LEU A 63 -13.16 5.56 -2.66
C LEU A 63 -12.12 5.38 -3.76
N VAL A 64 -10.91 5.88 -3.52
CA VAL A 64 -9.75 5.67 -4.40
C VAL A 64 -8.92 4.47 -3.94
N SER A 65 -8.11 3.92 -4.84
CA SER A 65 -7.23 2.79 -4.52
C SER A 65 -6.22 3.17 -3.43
N PRO A 66 -6.05 2.32 -2.38
CA PRO A 66 -5.06 2.54 -1.34
C PRO A 66 -3.63 2.14 -1.77
N ALA A 67 -3.46 1.47 -2.91
CA ALA A 67 -2.18 0.97 -3.38
C ALA A 67 -2.08 0.96 -4.91
N ASP A 68 -0.85 1.03 -5.44
CA ASP A 68 -0.56 0.71 -6.85
C ASP A 68 -0.55 -0.81 -7.01
N GLY A 69 -1.05 -1.32 -8.13
CA GLY A 69 -0.95 -2.74 -8.44
C GLY A 69 -2.15 -3.30 -9.16
N LYS A 70 -2.41 -4.58 -8.95
CA LYS A 70 -3.51 -5.31 -9.58
C LYS A 70 -4.53 -5.77 -8.54
N ILE A 71 -5.82 -5.52 -8.80
CA ILE A 71 -6.90 -6.07 -7.97
C ILE A 71 -6.87 -7.59 -8.11
N SER A 72 -6.42 -8.27 -7.05
CA SER A 72 -6.30 -9.72 -7.02
C SER A 72 -7.59 -10.42 -6.62
N MET A 73 -8.40 -9.75 -5.79
CA MET A 73 -9.64 -10.31 -5.25
C MET A 73 -10.64 -9.23 -4.88
N ILE A 74 -11.91 -9.51 -5.09
CA ILE A 74 -13.05 -8.77 -4.55
C ILE A 74 -13.98 -9.80 -3.91
N THR A 75 -14.31 -9.64 -2.63
CA THR A 75 -15.15 -10.60 -1.90
C THR A 75 -15.94 -9.92 -0.80
N GLU A 76 -17.12 -10.45 -0.49
CA GLU A 76 -17.86 -10.09 0.72
C GLU A 76 -17.36 -10.96 1.88
N CYS A 77 -17.03 -10.34 2.99
CA CYS A 77 -16.56 -11.01 4.19
C CYS A 77 -16.78 -10.14 5.43
N ASN A 78 -16.64 -10.74 6.60
CA ASN A 78 -16.64 -10.00 7.84
C ASN A 78 -15.40 -9.10 7.96
N GLY A 79 -15.52 -7.99 8.66
CA GLY A 79 -14.41 -7.09 8.93
C GLY A 79 -13.34 -7.72 9.83
N PRO A 80 -12.17 -7.07 9.97
CA PRO A 80 -11.10 -7.56 10.81
C PRO A 80 -11.50 -7.57 12.29
N LYS A 81 -11.39 -8.75 12.93
CA LYS A 81 -11.75 -8.96 14.33
C LYS A 81 -10.84 -8.22 15.31
N GLU A 82 -9.61 -7.96 14.91
CA GLU A 82 -8.61 -7.28 15.72
C GLU A 82 -8.99 -5.84 16.06
N ILE A 83 -9.91 -5.24 15.31
CA ILE A 83 -10.41 -3.86 15.49
C ILE A 83 -11.93 -3.83 15.71
N GLY A 84 -12.53 -4.96 16.13
CA GLY A 84 -13.95 -5.07 16.49
C GLY A 84 -14.92 -4.88 15.34
N MET A 85 -14.56 -5.29 14.11
CA MET A 85 -15.43 -5.15 12.93
C MET A 85 -16.00 -6.48 12.42
N GLU A 86 -15.81 -7.60 13.15
CA GLU A 86 -16.19 -8.95 12.73
C GLU A 86 -17.70 -9.20 12.66
N GLU A 87 -18.52 -8.39 13.30
CA GLU A 87 -19.98 -8.56 13.29
C GLU A 87 -20.67 -7.96 12.06
N LYS A 88 -19.92 -7.14 11.29
CA LYS A 88 -20.45 -6.47 10.09
C LYS A 88 -19.85 -7.12 8.84
N THR A 89 -20.68 -7.20 7.78
CA THR A 89 -20.23 -7.65 6.44
C THR A 89 -19.76 -6.46 5.63
N PHE A 90 -18.60 -6.62 4.99
CA PHE A 90 -17.96 -5.63 4.15
C PHE A 90 -17.64 -6.20 2.77
N THR A 91 -17.59 -5.34 1.78
CA THR A 91 -16.88 -5.62 0.53
C THR A 91 -15.39 -5.40 0.77
N ARG A 92 -14.57 -6.43 0.55
CA ARG A 92 -13.11 -6.36 0.59
C ARG A 92 -12.57 -6.31 -0.83
N VAL A 93 -11.82 -5.26 -1.13
CA VAL A 93 -11.02 -5.13 -2.36
C VAL A 93 -9.56 -5.31 -2.02
N SER A 94 -8.92 -6.33 -2.58
CA SER A 94 -7.52 -6.69 -2.35
C SER A 94 -6.66 -6.23 -3.52
N VAL A 95 -5.70 -5.34 -3.29
CA VAL A 95 -4.75 -4.85 -4.30
C VAL A 95 -3.37 -5.47 -4.04
N PHE A 96 -2.91 -6.31 -4.96
CA PHE A 96 -1.59 -6.93 -4.93
C PHE A 96 -0.56 -6.04 -5.62
N MET A 97 0.51 -5.73 -4.92
CA MET A 97 1.66 -4.94 -5.41
C MET A 97 2.81 -5.88 -5.75
N ASN A 98 3.23 -5.91 -7.01
CA ASN A 98 4.44 -6.62 -7.42
C ASN A 98 5.68 -5.76 -7.16
N VAL A 99 6.88 -6.33 -7.26
CA VAL A 99 8.15 -5.65 -6.93
C VAL A 99 8.53 -4.48 -7.84
N PHE A 100 7.75 -4.18 -8.87
CA PHE A 100 7.92 -3.03 -9.76
C PHE A 100 6.87 -1.94 -9.52
N ASP A 101 5.83 -2.23 -8.73
CA ASP A 101 4.82 -1.25 -8.37
C ASP A 101 5.34 -0.27 -7.31
N CYS A 102 4.66 0.87 -7.15
CA CYS A 102 4.92 1.79 -6.04
C CYS A 102 4.32 1.21 -4.76
N HIS A 103 5.12 1.16 -3.69
CA HIS A 103 4.71 0.53 -2.44
C HIS A 103 4.24 1.52 -1.35
N VAL A 104 4.18 2.81 -1.68
CA VAL A 104 3.59 3.82 -0.79
C VAL A 104 2.08 3.67 -0.81
N ASN A 105 1.48 3.55 0.38
CA ASN A 105 0.05 3.35 0.54
C ASN A 105 -0.64 4.66 0.93
N ARG A 106 -1.89 4.84 0.45
CA ARG A 106 -2.66 6.07 0.57
C ARG A 106 -4.06 5.81 1.09
N VAL A 107 -4.63 6.76 1.87
CA VAL A 107 -6.00 6.62 2.34
C VAL A 107 -7.00 6.77 1.20
N PRO A 108 -8.08 5.94 1.18
CA PRO A 108 -9.02 5.88 0.06
C PRO A 108 -10.02 7.04 0.04
N THR A 109 -10.22 7.71 1.16
CA THR A 109 -11.12 8.85 1.32
C THR A 109 -10.61 9.75 2.44
N LYS A 110 -11.15 10.96 2.57
CA LYS A 110 -10.87 11.82 3.73
C LYS A 110 -11.40 11.16 5.00
N CYS A 111 -10.52 10.96 5.99
CA CYS A 111 -10.85 10.16 7.17
C CYS A 111 -10.05 10.54 8.41
N ASP A 112 -10.59 10.17 9.56
CA ASP A 112 -9.91 10.20 10.85
C ASP A 112 -9.42 8.79 11.19
N ILE A 113 -8.18 8.66 11.69
CA ILE A 113 -7.63 7.39 12.13
C ILE A 113 -8.15 7.09 13.54
N GLU A 114 -9.04 6.09 13.67
CA GLU A 114 -9.61 5.73 14.99
C GLU A 114 -8.74 4.74 15.75
N GLU A 115 -8.17 3.75 15.05
CA GLU A 115 -7.38 2.70 15.67
C GLU A 115 -6.30 2.19 14.70
N ILE A 116 -5.16 1.80 15.25
CA ILE A 116 -4.08 1.14 14.53
C ILE A 116 -3.70 -0.11 15.28
N PHE A 117 -3.81 -1.27 14.64
CA PHE A 117 -3.47 -2.57 15.21
C PHE A 117 -2.40 -3.26 14.37
N TYR A 118 -1.24 -3.50 14.97
CA TYR A 118 -0.14 -4.25 14.33
C TYR A 118 -0.12 -5.69 14.82
N LYS A 119 -0.11 -6.64 13.90
CA LYS A 119 -0.02 -8.07 14.20
C LYS A 119 1.23 -8.66 13.56
N PRO A 120 2.20 -9.11 14.35
CA PRO A 120 3.32 -9.89 13.83
C PRO A 120 2.80 -11.21 13.23
N GLY A 121 3.48 -11.71 12.21
CA GLY A 121 3.02 -12.90 11.52
C GLY A 121 4.09 -13.54 10.63
N LYS A 122 3.63 -14.43 9.74
CA LYS A 122 4.46 -15.12 8.75
C LYS A 122 4.64 -14.23 7.50
N PHE A 123 5.47 -14.70 6.57
CA PHE A 123 5.72 -14.07 5.28
C PHE A 123 5.44 -15.10 4.17
N ILE A 124 4.18 -15.44 3.96
CA ILE A 124 3.75 -16.26 2.82
C ILE A 124 3.34 -15.36 1.65
N ASN A 125 3.16 -15.95 0.47
CA ASN A 125 2.80 -15.19 -0.73
C ASN A 125 1.49 -14.39 -0.50
N ALA A 126 1.58 -13.06 -0.59
CA ALA A 126 0.47 -12.14 -0.31
C ALA A 126 -0.69 -12.25 -1.31
N SER A 127 -0.49 -12.88 -2.49
CA SER A 127 -1.57 -13.14 -3.45
C SER A 127 -2.57 -14.19 -2.97
N LEU A 128 -2.20 -15.02 -1.99
CA LEU A 128 -3.05 -16.05 -1.43
C LEU A 128 -3.99 -15.45 -0.37
N ASP A 129 -5.25 -15.92 -0.34
CA ASP A 129 -6.23 -15.45 0.65
C ASP A 129 -5.79 -15.72 2.10
N LYS A 130 -5.16 -16.88 2.35
CA LYS A 130 -4.56 -17.25 3.65
C LYS A 130 -3.53 -16.25 4.19
N ALA A 131 -2.96 -15.39 3.33
CA ALA A 131 -2.06 -14.33 3.76
C ALA A 131 -2.76 -13.31 4.66
N SER A 132 -4.07 -13.06 4.46
CA SER A 132 -4.85 -12.18 5.32
C SER A 132 -4.87 -12.60 6.79
N GLU A 133 -4.76 -13.89 7.08
CA GLU A 133 -4.84 -14.42 8.44
C GLU A 133 -3.47 -14.66 9.09
N HIS A 134 -2.48 -15.07 8.31
CA HIS A 134 -1.22 -15.60 8.83
C HIS A 134 -0.05 -14.64 8.71
N ASN A 135 -0.08 -13.71 7.75
CA ASN A 135 1.04 -12.80 7.52
C ASN A 135 1.06 -11.65 8.51
N GLU A 136 2.28 -11.10 8.67
CA GLU A 136 2.47 -9.80 9.32
C GLU A 136 1.56 -8.78 8.66
N ARG A 137 0.79 -8.04 9.47
CA ARG A 137 -0.18 -7.07 9.00
C ARG A 137 -0.31 -5.88 9.93
N ASN A 138 -0.64 -4.74 9.34
CA ASN A 138 -1.00 -3.52 10.04
C ASN A 138 -2.42 -3.13 9.60
N ILE A 139 -3.32 -2.96 10.56
CA ILE A 139 -4.73 -2.71 10.35
C ILE A 139 -5.04 -1.31 10.85
N LEU A 140 -5.61 -0.48 9.98
CA LEU A 140 -6.12 0.84 10.33
C LEU A 140 -7.65 0.77 10.33
N LYS A 141 -8.27 1.12 11.46
CA LYS A 141 -9.69 1.48 11.50
C LYS A 141 -9.79 2.96 11.24
N VAL A 142 -10.54 3.34 10.22
CA VAL A 142 -10.68 4.73 9.84
C VAL A 142 -12.15 5.10 9.70
N LYS A 143 -12.47 6.34 10.04
CA LYS A 143 -13.82 6.90 9.93
C LYS A 143 -13.85 8.01 8.90
N GLY A 144 -14.65 7.81 7.86
CA GLY A 144 -14.90 8.84 6.84
C GLY A 144 -15.70 10.02 7.39
N LYS A 145 -15.63 11.15 6.72
CA LYS A 145 -16.36 12.37 7.15
C LYS A 145 -17.89 12.19 7.13
N ASN A 146 -18.38 11.26 6.33
CA ASN A 146 -19.81 10.88 6.30
C ASN A 146 -20.21 9.92 7.45
N GLY A 147 -19.30 9.61 8.38
CA GLY A 147 -19.51 8.68 9.48
C GLY A 147 -19.33 7.21 9.11
N ASP A 148 -18.95 6.90 7.87
CA ASP A 148 -18.74 5.52 7.41
C ASP A 148 -17.44 4.96 8.00
N GLU A 149 -17.47 3.68 8.39
CA GLU A 149 -16.31 2.97 8.92
C GLU A 149 -15.64 2.15 7.82
N PHE A 150 -14.32 2.23 7.75
CA PHE A 150 -13.49 1.46 6.83
C PHE A 150 -12.37 0.74 7.59
N ALA A 151 -11.89 -0.37 7.03
CA ALA A 151 -10.62 -0.92 7.43
C ALA A 151 -9.64 -0.93 6.25
N ILE A 152 -8.40 -0.53 6.51
CA ILE A 152 -7.30 -0.59 5.55
C ILE A 152 -6.25 -1.52 6.14
N VAL A 153 -5.95 -2.63 5.46
CA VAL A 153 -5.06 -3.66 5.98
C VAL A 153 -3.84 -3.77 5.08
N GLN A 154 -2.69 -3.38 5.59
CA GLN A 154 -1.39 -3.65 4.96
C GLN A 154 -0.96 -5.08 5.31
N ILE A 155 -0.63 -5.89 4.32
CA ILE A 155 -0.26 -7.31 4.49
C ILE A 155 1.10 -7.52 3.84
N ALA A 156 2.08 -7.93 4.63
CA ALA A 156 3.41 -8.26 4.15
C ALA A 156 3.38 -9.55 3.31
N GLY A 157 4.18 -9.61 2.24
CA GLY A 157 4.32 -10.79 1.40
C GLY A 157 5.62 -11.57 1.67
N LEU A 158 5.92 -12.54 0.81
CA LEU A 158 7.04 -13.49 0.95
C LEU A 158 8.41 -12.81 1.10
N VAL A 159 8.62 -11.71 0.41
CA VAL A 159 9.90 -10.96 0.41
C VAL A 159 9.80 -9.75 1.34
N ALA A 160 8.59 -9.40 1.78
CA ALA A 160 8.35 -8.27 2.66
C ALA A 160 9.00 -8.52 4.03
N ARG A 161 9.78 -7.55 4.50
CA ARG A 161 10.44 -7.64 5.81
C ARG A 161 9.97 -6.57 6.78
N ARG A 162 9.10 -5.65 6.36
CA ARG A 162 8.59 -4.60 7.23
C ARG A 162 7.41 -3.84 6.63
N ILE A 163 6.39 -3.67 7.42
CA ILE A 163 5.34 -2.68 7.24
C ILE A 163 5.74 -1.44 8.04
N VAL A 164 5.68 -0.27 7.41
CA VAL A 164 5.94 1.02 8.06
C VAL A 164 4.64 1.81 8.01
N CYS A 165 4.01 2.01 9.16
CA CYS A 165 2.91 2.95 9.33
C CYS A 165 3.47 4.33 9.63
N GLU A 166 2.97 5.35 8.96
CA GLU A 166 3.46 6.74 9.06
C GLU A 166 2.38 7.71 9.54
N THR A 167 1.31 7.15 10.09
CA THR A 167 0.22 7.90 10.71
C THR A 167 0.00 7.43 12.14
N ASP A 168 -0.73 8.22 12.91
CA ASP A 168 -1.05 7.97 14.31
C ASP A 168 -2.56 8.03 14.52
N VAL A 169 -3.05 7.41 15.60
CA VAL A 169 -4.44 7.50 16.06
C VAL A 169 -4.81 8.95 16.35
N GLY A 170 -6.00 9.36 15.94
CA GLY A 170 -6.51 10.72 16.08
C GLY A 170 -6.07 11.69 14.99
N LYS A 171 -5.28 11.24 14.00
CA LYS A 171 -4.86 12.07 12.87
C LYS A 171 -5.93 12.08 11.78
N GLU A 172 -6.24 13.27 11.27
CA GLU A 172 -7.05 13.47 10.07
C GLU A 172 -6.15 13.39 8.83
N LEU A 173 -6.56 12.64 7.81
CA LEU A 173 -5.90 12.52 6.52
C LEU A 173 -6.88 12.88 5.39
N SER A 174 -6.39 13.60 4.38
CA SER A 174 -7.12 13.89 3.15
C SER A 174 -7.09 12.70 2.20
N GLN A 175 -8.08 12.58 1.32
CA GLN A 175 -8.11 11.53 0.29
C GLN A 175 -6.81 11.52 -0.52
N GLY A 176 -6.18 10.35 -0.65
CA GLY A 176 -4.91 10.18 -1.33
C GLY A 176 -3.67 10.51 -0.50
N ASP A 177 -3.82 10.97 0.75
CA ASP A 177 -2.69 11.17 1.65
C ASP A 177 -1.98 9.86 1.96
N ARG A 178 -0.66 9.93 2.14
CA ARG A 178 0.20 8.80 2.49
C ARG A 178 -0.04 8.39 3.93
N PHE A 179 -0.17 7.08 4.19
CA PHE A 179 -0.24 6.57 5.55
C PHE A 179 0.84 5.52 5.87
N GLY A 180 1.63 5.12 4.88
CA GLY A 180 2.72 4.19 5.10
C GLY A 180 3.28 3.56 3.85
N ILE A 181 4.19 2.59 4.04
CA ILE A 181 4.84 1.82 2.97
C ILE A 181 5.06 0.38 3.41
N ILE A 182 4.94 -0.58 2.48
CA ILE A 182 5.31 -1.98 2.71
C ILE A 182 6.56 -2.30 1.89
N ARG A 183 7.60 -2.88 2.54
CA ARG A 183 8.84 -3.22 1.85
C ARG A 183 8.74 -4.63 1.24
N PHE A 184 8.85 -4.71 -0.10
CA PHE A 184 8.97 -5.90 -0.95
C PHE A 184 7.80 -6.87 -0.98
N GLY A 185 6.99 -6.78 -2.07
CA GLY A 185 5.92 -7.71 -2.45
C GLY A 185 4.82 -7.85 -1.39
N SER A 186 3.66 -7.27 -1.64
CA SER A 186 2.68 -7.03 -0.59
C SER A 186 1.26 -6.92 -1.15
N ARG A 187 0.30 -6.81 -0.24
CA ARG A 187 -1.09 -6.58 -0.56
C ARG A 187 -1.69 -5.54 0.39
N VAL A 188 -2.58 -4.73 -0.12
CA VAL A 188 -3.45 -3.88 0.71
C VAL A 188 -4.89 -4.28 0.48
N ASP A 189 -5.60 -4.53 1.57
CA ASP A 189 -7.03 -4.82 1.56
C ASP A 189 -7.79 -3.58 2.05
N LEU A 190 -8.78 -3.14 1.29
CA LEU A 190 -9.73 -2.11 1.66
C LEU A 190 -11.09 -2.75 1.95
N TYR A 191 -11.64 -2.50 3.14
CA TYR A 191 -12.96 -2.94 3.56
C TYR A 191 -13.90 -1.73 3.64
N PHE A 192 -15.07 -1.83 3.00
CA PHE A 192 -16.14 -0.84 3.04
C PHE A 192 -17.50 -1.54 2.99
N ASP A 193 -18.51 -0.90 3.52
CA ASP A 193 -19.86 -1.48 3.61
C ASP A 193 -20.63 -1.40 2.29
N ASN A 194 -21.83 -1.99 2.28
CA ASN A 194 -22.69 -2.09 1.10
C ASN A 194 -23.37 -0.76 0.72
N SER A 195 -23.12 0.36 1.41
CA SER A 195 -23.56 1.69 1.01
C SER A 195 -22.80 2.22 -0.22
N TYR A 196 -21.74 1.54 -0.62
CA TYR A 196 -20.94 1.88 -1.79
C TYR A 196 -21.24 0.97 -2.97
N GLU A 197 -21.33 1.56 -4.16
CA GLU A 197 -21.39 0.86 -5.45
C GLU A 197 -19.97 0.65 -5.98
N LEU A 198 -19.61 -0.60 -6.20
CA LEU A 198 -18.29 -0.98 -6.66
C LEU A 198 -18.18 -0.87 -8.19
N PHE A 199 -17.16 -0.15 -8.69
CA PHE A 199 -16.83 -0.06 -10.12
C PHE A 199 -15.68 -0.98 -10.51
N ALA A 200 -14.76 -1.18 -9.57
CA ALA A 200 -13.55 -1.93 -9.79
C ALA A 200 -13.82 -3.41 -10.09
N LYS A 201 -12.95 -4.02 -10.87
CA LYS A 201 -13.05 -5.43 -11.25
C LYS A 201 -11.76 -6.18 -10.92
N THR A 202 -11.89 -7.45 -10.55
CA THR A 202 -10.74 -8.34 -10.38
C THR A 202 -9.92 -8.39 -11.68
N GLY A 203 -8.60 -8.28 -11.55
CA GLY A 203 -7.67 -8.21 -12.67
C GLY A 203 -7.37 -6.80 -13.18
N GLN A 204 -8.08 -5.77 -12.73
CA GLN A 204 -7.82 -4.38 -13.09
C GLN A 204 -6.53 -3.89 -12.45
N THR A 205 -5.73 -3.12 -13.21
CA THR A 205 -4.59 -2.36 -12.67
C THR A 205 -5.08 -1.03 -12.12
N VAL A 206 -4.60 -0.67 -10.93
CA VAL A 206 -5.00 0.53 -10.20
C VAL A 206 -3.79 1.31 -9.69
N VAL A 207 -4.00 2.60 -9.47
CA VAL A 207 -3.01 3.56 -9.02
C VAL A 207 -3.47 4.16 -7.69
N ALA A 208 -2.61 4.12 -6.68
CA ALA A 208 -2.89 4.63 -5.34
C ALA A 208 -3.26 6.12 -5.36
N GLY A 209 -4.36 6.47 -4.71
CA GLY A 209 -4.84 7.84 -4.60
C GLY A 209 -5.54 8.38 -5.85
N GLU A 210 -5.55 7.65 -6.99
CA GLU A 210 -6.09 8.14 -8.26
C GLU A 210 -7.21 7.25 -8.84
N SER A 211 -7.03 5.92 -8.84
CA SER A 211 -8.02 5.01 -9.41
C SER A 211 -9.26 4.90 -8.55
N LEU A 212 -10.42 5.20 -9.11
CA LEU A 212 -11.71 5.06 -8.43
C LEU A 212 -12.06 3.58 -8.27
N LEU A 213 -12.39 3.17 -7.06
CA LEU A 213 -12.83 1.82 -6.73
C LEU A 213 -14.34 1.72 -6.55
N ALA A 214 -14.93 2.64 -5.81
CA ALA A 214 -16.35 2.63 -5.48
C ALA A 214 -16.89 4.05 -5.26
N LYS A 215 -18.22 4.20 -5.31
CA LYS A 215 -18.95 5.44 -5.04
C LYS A 215 -20.07 5.18 -4.02
N LYS A 216 -20.29 6.12 -3.13
CA LYS A 216 -21.44 6.11 -2.21
C LYS A 216 -22.76 6.18 -3.01
N LYS A 217 -23.70 5.28 -2.67
CA LYS A 217 -25.03 5.20 -3.31
C LYS A 217 -25.91 6.40 -2.98
#